data_6283b4ec30c0cfab681e7bde6f2a8d40
#
_entry.id   6283b4ec30c0cfab681e7bde6f2a8d40
#
_cell.length_a   1.000
_cell.length_b   1.000
_cell.length_c   1.000
_cell.angle_alpha   90.00
_cell.angle_beta   90.00
_cell.angle_gamma   90.00
#
_symmetry.space_group_name_H-M   'P 1'
#
loop_
_entity.id
_entity.type
_entity.pdbx_description
1 polymer ?
#
loop_
_entity_poly.entity_id
_entity_poly.type
_entity_poly.pdbx_seq_one_letter_code
_entity_poly.pdbx_strand_id
1 'polypeptide(L)'
;MHLRRRPLVLIPLVFTRSVLMGVSEGQRSVAIGFQARGTAELWAPSAVELDDRLDLLLGHGRSTVLRALDRPATTTELARRLSYAPSTVSAHLDVLSRAGLVDRHRVRRSVFYGLNETGTSLVALLADIPEVLSA
;
A
#
# COMPACT_ATOMS: atom_id res chain seq x y z
N MET A 1 -20.75 1.35 -31.34
CA MET A 1 -20.59 -0.11 -31.20
C MET A 1 -21.91 -0.68 -30.68
N HIS A 2 -22.70 -1.30 -31.58
CA HIS A 2 -24.02 -1.79 -31.22
C HIS A 2 -23.92 -3.22 -30.68
N LEU A 3 -24.27 -3.42 -29.42
CA LEU A 3 -24.49 -4.73 -28.80
C LEU A 3 -25.81 -5.33 -29.31
N ARG A 4 -25.80 -5.88 -30.52
CA ARG A 4 -26.96 -6.62 -31.04
C ARG A 4 -27.07 -7.95 -30.30
N ARG A 5 -28.05 -8.05 -29.37
CA ARG A 5 -28.59 -9.29 -28.76
C ARG A 5 -27.56 -10.41 -28.44
N ARG A 6 -26.50 -10.06 -27.73
CA ARG A 6 -25.60 -11.06 -27.17
C ARG A 6 -25.95 -11.24 -25.69
N PRO A 7 -26.08 -12.44 -25.19
CA PRO A 7 -26.30 -12.63 -23.77
C PRO A 7 -25.11 -12.10 -22.98
N LEU A 8 -25.39 -11.25 -22.00
CA LEU A 8 -24.41 -10.74 -21.05
C LEU A 8 -24.46 -11.67 -19.81
N VAL A 9 -23.36 -12.31 -19.52
CA VAL A 9 -23.23 -13.15 -18.32
C VAL A 9 -22.51 -12.34 -17.25
N LEU A 10 -23.17 -12.10 -16.13
CA LEU A 10 -22.60 -11.45 -14.96
C LEU A 10 -22.19 -12.51 -13.95
N ILE A 11 -20.91 -12.58 -13.61
CA ILE A 11 -20.35 -13.55 -12.67
C ILE A 11 -19.92 -12.82 -11.41
N PRO A 12 -20.60 -12.98 -10.27
CA PRO A 12 -20.11 -12.43 -8.99
C PRO A 12 -18.88 -13.21 -8.54
N LEU A 13 -17.80 -12.51 -8.30
CA LEU A 13 -16.52 -13.07 -7.87
C LEU A 13 -16.30 -12.75 -6.39
N VAL A 14 -16.01 -13.79 -5.59
CA VAL A 14 -15.78 -13.65 -4.15
C VAL A 14 -14.30 -13.49 -3.82
N PHE A 15 -13.40 -14.04 -4.66
CA PHE A 15 -11.97 -14.16 -4.36
C PHE A 15 -11.06 -13.24 -5.18
N THR A 16 -11.61 -12.37 -6.00
CA THR A 16 -10.78 -11.43 -6.79
C THR A 16 -11.16 -9.99 -6.55
N ARG A 17 -10.15 -9.13 -6.50
CA ARG A 17 -10.32 -7.67 -6.36
C ARG A 17 -10.39 -6.94 -7.70
N SER A 18 -10.34 -7.67 -8.81
CA SER A 18 -10.29 -7.09 -10.15
C SER A 18 -11.54 -7.43 -10.94
N VAL A 19 -11.99 -6.48 -11.76
CA VAL A 19 -13.00 -6.74 -12.79
C VAL A 19 -12.33 -7.50 -13.93
N LEU A 20 -12.81 -8.69 -14.20
CA LEU A 20 -12.35 -9.51 -15.32
C LEU A 20 -13.37 -9.44 -16.45
N MET A 21 -12.93 -9.00 -17.62
CA MET A 21 -13.72 -9.06 -18.84
C MET A 21 -13.19 -10.17 -19.73
N GLY A 22 -14.03 -11.13 -20.04
CA GLY A 22 -13.71 -12.21 -20.98
C GLY A 22 -14.71 -12.27 -22.11
N VAL A 23 -14.22 -12.45 -23.33
CA VAL A 23 -15.04 -12.72 -24.51
C VAL A 23 -14.77 -14.16 -24.91
N SER A 24 -15.79 -15.00 -24.87
CA SER A 24 -15.67 -16.38 -25.36
C SER A 24 -15.96 -16.39 -26.86
N GLU A 25 -14.96 -16.76 -27.65
CA GLU A 25 -15.09 -16.82 -29.13
C GLU A 25 -16.00 -17.95 -29.61
N GLY A 26 -16.24 -18.99 -28.79
CA GLY A 26 -17.09 -20.13 -29.16
C GLY A 26 -18.58 -19.98 -28.89
N GLN A 27 -18.95 -19.16 -27.93
CA GLN A 27 -20.34 -18.81 -27.64
C GLN A 27 -20.44 -17.29 -27.59
N ARG A 28 -21.02 -16.67 -28.54
CA ARG A 28 -21.19 -15.20 -28.72
C ARG A 28 -21.71 -14.44 -27.48
N SER A 29 -21.20 -14.74 -26.30
CA SER A 29 -21.54 -14.17 -25.01
C SER A 29 -20.37 -13.38 -24.43
N VAL A 30 -20.67 -12.27 -23.78
CA VAL A 30 -19.72 -11.45 -23.04
C VAL A 30 -19.90 -11.80 -21.56
N ALA A 31 -18.85 -12.27 -20.90
CA ALA A 31 -18.85 -12.50 -19.47
C ALA A 31 -18.13 -11.36 -18.74
N ILE A 32 -18.78 -10.76 -17.76
CA ILE A 32 -18.19 -9.75 -16.87
C ILE A 32 -18.18 -10.34 -15.46
N GLY A 33 -16.98 -10.60 -14.95
CA GLY A 33 -16.77 -10.91 -13.55
C GLY A 33 -16.68 -9.62 -12.74
N PHE A 34 -17.47 -9.51 -11.69
CA PHE A 34 -17.43 -8.36 -10.78
C PHE A 34 -17.39 -8.84 -9.33
N GLN A 35 -16.78 -8.03 -8.46
CA GLN A 35 -16.77 -8.34 -7.05
C GLN A 35 -18.19 -8.17 -6.46
N ALA A 36 -18.69 -9.21 -5.81
CA ALA A 36 -20.00 -9.16 -5.15
C ALA A 36 -19.95 -8.22 -3.95
N ARG A 37 -20.98 -7.38 -3.77
CA ARG A 37 -21.08 -6.48 -2.61
C ARG A 37 -21.11 -7.29 -1.31
N GLY A 38 -20.39 -6.81 -0.29
CA GLY A 38 -20.34 -7.44 1.04
C GLY A 38 -19.25 -8.50 1.22
N THR A 39 -18.61 -8.98 0.15
CA THR A 39 -17.51 -9.95 0.29
C THR A 39 -16.21 -9.28 0.72
N ALA A 40 -16.05 -7.98 0.46
CA ALA A 40 -14.91 -7.20 0.93
C ALA A 40 -14.89 -7.08 2.46
N GLU A 41 -16.05 -6.99 3.10
CA GLU A 41 -16.16 -6.91 4.57
C GLU A 41 -15.78 -8.24 5.26
N LEU A 42 -15.99 -9.38 4.60
CA LEU A 42 -15.60 -10.69 5.14
C LEU A 42 -14.09 -10.93 5.10
N TRP A 43 -13.37 -10.20 4.25
CA TRP A 43 -11.94 -10.38 4.01
C TRP A 43 -11.13 -9.09 4.14
N ALA A 44 -11.78 -7.96 4.44
CA ALA A 44 -11.08 -6.72 4.75
C ALA A 44 -10.44 -6.87 6.14
N PRO A 45 -9.10 -6.87 6.24
CA PRO A 45 -8.47 -6.76 7.54
C PRO A 45 -8.95 -5.45 8.16
N SER A 46 -9.23 -5.45 9.47
CA SER A 46 -9.58 -4.21 10.17
C SER A 46 -8.42 -3.20 10.03
N ALA A 47 -8.71 -1.91 10.12
CA ALA A 47 -7.67 -0.88 10.04
C ALA A 47 -6.54 -1.10 11.07
N VAL A 48 -6.86 -1.73 12.20
CA VAL A 48 -5.88 -2.15 13.24
C VAL A 48 -4.93 -3.24 12.72
N GLU A 49 -5.43 -4.19 11.93
CA GLU A 49 -4.59 -5.28 11.36
C GLU A 49 -3.65 -4.80 10.26
N LEU A 50 -3.93 -3.66 9.62
CA LEU A 50 -3.06 -3.09 8.59
C LEU A 50 -1.86 -2.36 9.18
N ASP A 51 -2.07 -1.68 10.28
CA ASP A 51 -0.98 -1.08 11.03
C ASP A 51 -0.02 -2.16 11.55
N ASP A 52 -0.57 -3.32 11.95
CA ASP A 52 0.21 -4.45 12.41
C ASP A 52 1.05 -5.13 11.33
N ARG A 53 0.63 -5.11 10.05
CA ARG A 53 1.40 -5.77 8.96
C ARG A 53 2.76 -5.15 8.73
N LEU A 54 2.85 -3.84 8.71
CA LEU A 54 4.13 -3.16 8.56
C LEU A 54 5.00 -3.35 9.79
N ASP A 55 4.38 -3.35 10.96
CA ASP A 55 5.04 -3.62 12.24
C ASP A 55 5.54 -5.07 12.34
N LEU A 56 4.75 -6.03 11.89
CA LEU A 56 5.16 -7.44 11.82
C LEU A 56 6.34 -7.65 10.87
N LEU A 57 6.36 -6.95 9.73
CA LEU A 57 7.40 -7.10 8.73
C LEU A 57 8.71 -6.41 9.15
N LEU A 58 8.63 -5.18 9.65
CA LEU A 58 9.77 -4.32 9.90
C LEU A 58 10.13 -4.21 11.40
N GLY A 59 9.18 -4.52 12.27
CA GLY A 59 9.21 -4.17 13.69
C GLY A 59 8.76 -2.74 13.93
N HIS A 60 8.13 -2.50 15.09
CA HIS A 60 7.45 -1.24 15.43
C HIS A 60 8.31 0.02 15.23
N GLY A 61 9.56 0.01 15.69
CA GLY A 61 10.43 1.19 15.56
C GLY A 61 10.72 1.60 14.12
N ARG A 62 10.96 0.63 13.24
CA ARG A 62 11.26 0.89 11.82
C ARG A 62 10.01 1.27 11.02
N SER A 63 8.89 0.62 11.30
CA SER A 63 7.62 0.97 10.67
C SER A 63 7.18 2.38 11.04
N THR A 64 7.33 2.76 12.31
CA THR A 64 7.03 4.12 12.79
C THR A 64 7.89 5.17 12.09
N VAL A 65 9.21 4.92 11.97
CA VAL A 65 10.11 5.82 11.23
C VAL A 65 9.76 5.87 9.76
N LEU A 66 9.44 4.73 9.13
CA LEU A 66 9.08 4.67 7.71
C LEU A 66 7.81 5.47 7.41
N ARG A 67 6.78 5.34 8.25
CA ARG A 67 5.53 6.11 8.12
C ARG A 67 5.73 7.60 8.32
N ALA A 68 6.65 7.99 9.21
CA ALA A 68 6.95 9.40 9.45
C ALA A 68 7.70 10.08 8.31
N LEU A 69 8.14 9.33 7.30
CA LEU A 69 8.79 9.81 6.07
C LEU A 69 7.78 10.10 4.94
N ASP A 70 6.53 10.44 5.27
CA ASP A 70 5.52 10.97 4.35
C ASP A 70 6.06 12.17 3.53
N ARG A 71 7.03 12.87 4.10
CA ARG A 71 7.83 13.91 3.48
C ARG A 71 9.28 13.82 3.96
N PRO A 72 10.25 14.26 3.13
CA PRO A 72 11.66 14.23 3.52
C PRO A 72 11.90 14.98 4.83
N ALA A 73 12.66 14.35 5.73
CA ALA A 73 12.96 14.88 7.05
C ALA A 73 14.40 14.56 7.48
N THR A 74 14.94 15.36 8.38
CA THR A 74 16.24 15.09 9.01
C THR A 74 16.07 14.13 10.20
N THR A 75 17.17 13.47 10.61
CA THR A 75 17.17 12.61 11.80
C THR A 75 16.67 13.35 13.05
N THR A 76 17.07 14.62 13.22
CA THR A 76 16.65 15.45 14.36
C THR A 76 15.16 15.77 14.34
N GLU A 77 14.61 16.06 13.16
CA GLU A 77 13.16 16.29 13.01
C GLU A 77 12.35 15.06 13.32
N LEU A 78 12.76 13.90 12.80
CA LEU A 78 12.12 12.63 13.08
C LEU A 78 12.20 12.27 14.57
N ALA A 79 13.36 12.41 15.17
CA ALA A 79 13.57 12.15 16.60
C ALA A 79 12.63 12.99 17.48
N ARG A 80 12.50 14.27 17.18
CA ARG A 80 11.57 15.18 17.88
C ARG A 80 10.12 14.81 17.64
N ARG A 81 9.73 14.51 16.38
CA ARG A 81 8.36 14.16 15.97
C ARG A 81 7.89 12.87 16.61
N LEU A 82 8.78 11.89 16.69
CA LEU A 82 8.48 10.53 17.19
C LEU A 82 8.78 10.35 18.68
N SER A 83 9.37 11.35 19.33
CA SER A 83 9.85 11.25 20.72
C SER A 83 10.88 10.12 20.93
N TYR A 84 11.70 9.88 19.91
CA TYR A 84 12.80 8.93 19.93
C TYR A 84 14.14 9.61 20.16
N ALA A 85 15.11 8.86 20.69
CA ALA A 85 16.49 9.34 20.72
C ALA A 85 17.04 9.45 19.28
N PRO A 86 17.82 10.51 18.94
CA PRO A 86 18.39 10.67 17.61
C PRO A 86 19.23 9.48 17.14
N SER A 87 19.94 8.81 18.07
CA SER A 87 20.69 7.58 17.79
C SER A 87 19.81 6.41 17.36
N THR A 88 18.64 6.27 17.99
CA THR A 88 17.65 5.24 17.65
C THR A 88 17.08 5.49 16.23
N VAL A 89 16.70 6.73 15.93
CA VAL A 89 16.23 7.10 14.60
C VAL A 89 17.32 6.86 13.55
N SER A 90 18.55 7.25 13.83
CA SER A 90 19.69 7.05 12.93
C SER A 90 19.93 5.56 12.65
N ALA A 91 19.84 4.71 13.66
CA ALA A 91 19.97 3.26 13.48
C ALA A 91 18.83 2.67 12.62
N HIS A 92 17.60 3.13 12.82
CA HIS A 92 16.47 2.68 12.00
C HIS A 92 16.59 3.16 10.54
N LEU A 93 16.98 4.41 10.33
CA LEU A 93 17.23 4.97 8.99
C LEU A 93 18.35 4.26 8.24
N ASP A 94 19.42 3.86 8.95
CA ASP A 94 20.51 3.08 8.35
C ASP A 94 20.01 1.73 7.83
N VAL A 95 19.24 1.01 8.63
CA VAL A 95 18.64 -0.26 8.21
C VAL A 95 17.68 -0.08 7.03
N LEU A 96 16.80 0.92 7.08
CA LEU A 96 15.84 1.20 6.01
C LEU A 96 16.53 1.62 4.70
N SER A 97 17.61 2.40 4.78
CA SER A 97 18.42 2.78 3.62
C SER A 97 19.15 1.58 3.02
N ARG A 98 19.72 0.72 3.86
CA ARG A 98 20.38 -0.53 3.40
C ARG A 98 19.39 -1.54 2.81
N ALA A 99 18.15 -1.52 3.28
CA ALA A 99 17.06 -2.31 2.71
C ALA A 99 16.53 -1.72 1.39
N GLY A 100 17.00 -0.55 0.96
CA GLY A 100 16.58 0.09 -0.28
C GLY A 100 15.18 0.71 -0.23
N LEU A 101 14.70 1.09 0.95
CA LEU A 101 13.38 1.70 1.13
C LEU A 101 13.42 3.22 1.29
N VAL A 102 14.57 3.74 1.68
CA VAL A 102 14.78 5.15 2.03
C VAL A 102 16.04 5.66 1.33
N ASP A 103 15.91 6.80 0.68
CA ASP A 103 17.03 7.53 0.09
C ASP A 103 17.52 8.63 1.01
N ARG A 104 18.81 8.92 0.88
CA ARG A 104 19.49 9.95 1.64
C ARG A 104 19.99 11.05 0.72
N HIS A 105 19.53 12.28 0.95
CA HIS A 105 19.93 13.45 0.17
C HIS A 105 20.61 14.48 1.07
N ARG A 106 21.80 14.89 0.67
CA ARG A 106 22.52 15.97 1.38
C ARG A 106 22.19 17.31 0.74
N VAL A 107 21.63 18.21 1.54
CA VAL A 107 21.37 19.59 1.15
C VAL A 107 22.17 20.50 2.08
N ARG A 108 23.20 21.13 1.54
CA ARG A 108 24.16 21.96 2.31
C ARG A 108 24.78 21.18 3.49
N ARG A 109 24.43 21.55 4.73
CA ARG A 109 24.95 20.93 5.97
C ARG A 109 24.00 19.87 6.54
N SER A 110 22.79 19.76 6.01
CA SER A 110 21.77 18.86 6.51
C SER A 110 21.63 17.63 5.60
N VAL A 111 21.32 16.49 6.21
CA VAL A 111 21.00 15.25 5.53
C VAL A 111 19.51 14.98 5.70
N PHE A 112 18.80 14.88 4.60
CA PHE A 112 17.38 14.55 4.53
C PHE A 112 17.23 13.11 4.12
N TYR A 113 16.27 12.44 4.73
CA TYR A 113 15.83 11.10 4.38
C TYR A 113 14.42 11.18 3.83
N GLY A 114 14.12 10.37 2.83
CA GLY A 114 12.79 10.28 2.21
C GLY A 114 12.53 8.89 1.66
N LEU A 115 11.27 8.52 1.56
CA LEU A 115 10.89 7.28 0.88
C LEU A 115 11.31 7.36 -0.58
N ASN A 116 11.91 6.28 -1.07
CA ASN A 116 12.08 6.09 -2.51
C ASN A 116 10.87 5.36 -3.10
N GLU A 117 10.91 5.04 -4.39
CA GLU A 117 9.83 4.36 -5.08
C GLU A 117 9.47 3.00 -4.44
N THR A 118 10.48 2.23 -4.03
CA THR A 118 10.28 0.93 -3.37
C THR A 118 9.64 1.10 -2.00
N GLY A 119 10.12 2.05 -1.20
CA GLY A 119 9.55 2.35 0.11
C GLY A 119 8.11 2.85 0.03
N THR A 120 7.83 3.74 -0.91
CA THR A 120 6.48 4.24 -1.19
C THR A 120 5.55 3.11 -1.62
N SER A 121 6.01 2.24 -2.53
CA SER A 121 5.24 1.09 -2.98
C SER A 121 4.97 0.08 -1.86
N LEU A 122 5.95 -0.17 -0.99
CA LEU A 122 5.79 -1.06 0.16
C LEU A 122 4.74 -0.52 1.14
N VAL A 123 4.84 0.75 1.49
CA VAL A 123 3.86 1.40 2.38
C VAL A 123 2.48 1.36 1.77
N ALA A 124 2.33 1.72 0.49
CA ALA A 124 1.07 1.67 -0.22
C ALA A 124 0.50 0.25 -0.28
N LEU A 125 1.32 -0.75 -0.62
CA LEU A 125 0.89 -2.15 -0.72
C LEU A 125 0.35 -2.70 0.60
N LEU A 126 0.93 -2.29 1.72
CA LEU A 126 0.55 -2.73 3.05
C LEU A 126 -0.51 -1.82 3.69
N ALA A 127 -0.61 -0.57 3.25
CA ALA A 127 -1.64 0.38 3.68
C ALA A 127 -2.91 0.31 2.82
N ASP A 128 -2.81 -0.20 1.60
CA ASP A 128 -3.92 -0.21 0.64
C ASP A 128 -4.93 -1.30 0.99
N ILE A 129 -5.92 -0.90 1.80
CA ILE A 129 -7.27 -1.36 1.54
C ILE A 129 -7.78 -0.42 0.46
N PRO A 130 -8.24 -0.90 -0.69
CA PRO A 130 -8.88 -0.01 -1.64
C PRO A 130 -10.10 0.61 -0.96
N GLU A 131 -10.05 1.90 -0.75
CA GLU A 131 -11.17 2.76 -0.32
C GLU A 131 -12.22 2.85 -1.45
N VAL A 132 -12.54 1.70 -2.04
CA VAL A 132 -13.50 1.62 -3.16
C VAL A 132 -14.93 1.43 -2.66
N LEU A 133 -15.15 1.40 -1.35
CA LEU A 133 -16.48 1.15 -0.78
C LEU A 133 -16.88 2.10 0.35
N SER A 134 -16.30 3.29 0.42
CA SER A 134 -16.83 4.37 1.24
C SER A 134 -17.57 5.35 0.34
N ALA A 135 -18.66 4.90 -0.16
CA ALA A 135 -19.69 5.74 -0.74
C ALA A 135 -21.06 5.11 -0.47
#